data_9976c2a80535bb8ad7a66002d273d5cd
#
_entry.id   9976c2a80535bb8ad7a66002d273d5cd
#
_cell.length_a   1.000
_cell.length_b   1.000
_cell.length_c   1.000
_cell.angle_alpha   90.00
_cell.angle_beta   90.00
_cell.angle_gamma   90.00
#
_symmetry.space_group_name_H-M   'P 1'
#
loop_
_entity.id
_entity.type
_entity.pdbx_description
1 polymer ?
#
loop_
_entity_poly.entity_id
_entity_poly.type
_entity_poly.pdbx_seq_one_letter_code
_entity_poly.pdbx_strand_id
1 'polypeptide(L)'
;MSFRTGGWLNRCYSPPHHNHARGDMMSEFESHAVPPPPPQVGTSSPSEERTLALAAHLLGIVTSFVGALVIWLISKDASPSKPFATDQAKEALNFQITVLIATVAAVILTIVSFGILFFLPTLVWIANLVLCILAAVKANNGEHYRYPFALCLIK
;
A
#
# COMPACT_ATOMS: atom_id res chain seq x y z
N MET A 1 -16.54 18.54 -17.72
CA MET A 1 -17.02 17.15 -17.50
C MET A 1 -16.19 16.55 -16.37
N SER A 2 -16.77 16.52 -15.18
CA SER A 2 -16.10 16.02 -13.97
C SER A 2 -16.29 14.50 -13.88
N PHE A 3 -15.24 13.74 -14.12
CA PHE A 3 -15.25 12.28 -13.92
C PHE A 3 -15.22 12.00 -12.41
N ARG A 4 -16.36 11.68 -11.86
CA ARG A 4 -16.54 11.21 -10.48
C ARG A 4 -16.11 9.74 -10.39
N THR A 5 -14.81 9.47 -10.28
CA THR A 5 -14.27 8.13 -10.00
C THR A 5 -14.28 7.84 -8.49
N GLY A 6 -15.44 7.95 -7.87
CA GLY A 6 -15.57 8.02 -6.41
C GLY A 6 -16.08 6.78 -5.70
N GLY A 7 -16.01 5.57 -6.25
CA GLY A 7 -16.65 4.43 -5.62
C GLY A 7 -15.76 3.24 -5.20
N TRP A 8 -14.64 3.03 -5.85
CA TRP A 8 -13.85 1.80 -5.69
C TRP A 8 -12.52 2.00 -4.95
N LEU A 9 -11.99 3.24 -4.91
CA LEU A 9 -10.67 3.57 -4.36
C LEU A 9 -10.63 3.66 -2.82
N ASN A 10 -11.77 3.76 -2.15
CA ASN A 10 -11.84 3.93 -0.69
C ASN A 10 -12.07 2.63 0.09
N ARG A 11 -12.02 1.48 -0.56
CA ARG A 11 -12.44 0.22 0.07
C ARG A 11 -11.49 -0.28 1.16
N CYS A 12 -10.20 0.07 1.10
CA CYS A 12 -9.17 -0.38 2.06
C CYS A 12 -8.56 0.76 2.90
N TYR A 13 -9.05 1.99 2.75
CA TYR A 13 -8.51 3.15 3.45
C TYR A 13 -9.24 3.40 4.77
N SER A 14 -8.56 3.24 5.89
CA SER A 14 -8.92 3.87 7.16
C SER A 14 -8.11 5.16 7.26
N PRO A 15 -8.73 6.35 7.14
CA PRO A 15 -8.00 7.60 7.32
C PRO A 15 -7.44 7.67 8.76
N PRO A 16 -6.24 8.16 8.95
CA PRO A 16 -5.76 8.46 10.30
C PRO A 16 -6.75 9.45 10.93
N HIS A 17 -7.19 9.17 12.14
CA HIS A 17 -8.07 10.05 12.90
C HIS A 17 -7.29 11.34 13.22
N HIS A 18 -7.42 12.36 12.38
CA HIS A 18 -7.05 13.71 12.75
C HIS A 18 -8.13 14.20 13.73
N ASN A 19 -7.81 14.19 15.01
CA ASN A 19 -8.54 14.96 16.01
C ASN A 19 -8.37 16.43 15.67
N HIS A 20 -9.28 16.99 14.87
CA HIS A 20 -9.48 18.42 14.79
C HIS A 20 -10.12 18.85 16.12
N ALA A 21 -9.28 19.16 17.09
CA ALA A 21 -9.71 20.02 18.18
C ALA A 21 -9.98 21.40 17.54
N ARG A 22 -11.27 21.69 17.39
CA ARG A 22 -11.81 22.99 17.03
C ARG A 22 -11.55 23.91 18.22
N GLY A 23 -10.55 24.75 18.10
CA GLY A 23 -10.27 25.84 19.03
C GLY A 23 -10.49 27.16 18.31
N ASP A 24 -11.53 27.85 18.75
CA ASP A 24 -11.96 29.15 18.26
C ASP A 24 -10.94 30.25 18.57
N MET A 25 -10.87 31.18 17.62
CA MET A 25 -10.85 32.65 17.72
C MET A 25 -9.75 33.39 18.48
N MET A 26 -9.19 34.27 17.68
CA MET A 26 -8.86 35.70 17.88
C MET A 26 -7.66 36.08 18.69
N SER A 27 -6.86 36.82 17.91
CA SER A 27 -6.10 38.03 18.27
C SER A 27 -4.93 37.87 19.27
N GLU A 28 -3.78 38.09 18.79
CA GLU A 28 -2.98 39.29 19.06
C GLU A 28 -1.61 39.14 18.41
N PHE A 29 -1.27 40.18 17.73
CA PHE A 29 0.05 40.39 17.15
C PHE A 29 1.04 40.58 18.33
N GLU A 30 1.69 39.49 18.74
CA GLU A 30 2.88 39.58 19.57
C GLU A 30 3.99 38.76 18.92
N SER A 31 5.02 39.51 18.57
CA SER A 31 6.30 39.05 18.07
C SER A 31 6.99 38.21 19.14
N HIS A 32 6.59 36.94 19.25
CA HIS A 32 7.31 35.95 20.04
C HIS A 32 8.16 35.10 19.13
N ALA A 33 9.46 35.08 19.37
CA ALA A 33 10.37 34.12 18.79
C ALA A 33 9.75 32.74 18.88
N VAL A 34 9.42 32.16 17.71
CA VAL A 34 8.87 30.79 17.61
C VAL A 34 9.86 29.85 18.30
N PRO A 35 9.48 29.20 19.41
CA PRO A 35 10.36 28.20 20.03
C PRO A 35 10.70 27.17 18.98
N PRO A 36 11.93 26.63 18.97
CA PRO A 36 12.28 25.56 18.05
C PRO A 36 11.26 24.44 18.21
N PRO A 37 10.78 23.86 17.08
CA PRO A 37 9.80 22.78 17.14
C PRO A 37 10.35 21.69 18.08
N PRO A 38 9.50 21.12 18.96
CA PRO A 38 9.92 20.05 19.84
C PRO A 38 10.56 18.94 19.03
N PRO A 39 11.61 18.26 19.52
CA PRO A 39 12.22 17.15 18.81
C PRO A 39 11.14 16.17 18.44
N GLN A 40 10.99 15.90 17.14
CA GLN A 40 10.02 14.94 16.60
C GLN A 40 10.45 13.55 17.07
N VAL A 41 10.04 13.19 18.27
CA VAL A 41 10.27 11.85 18.82
C VAL A 41 9.34 10.92 18.07
N GLY A 42 9.91 10.11 17.15
CA GLY A 42 9.29 8.86 16.78
C GLY A 42 8.66 8.68 15.40
N THR A 43 9.09 9.42 14.37
CA THR A 43 8.82 9.01 12.98
C THR A 43 10.10 8.59 12.30
N SER A 44 10.04 7.45 11.58
CA SER A 44 11.13 7.00 10.70
C SER A 44 11.41 8.03 9.61
N SER A 45 12.62 8.02 9.04
CA SER A 45 12.92 8.93 7.93
C SER A 45 12.01 8.63 6.73
N PRO A 46 11.54 9.66 6.00
CA PRO A 46 10.71 9.44 4.82
C PRO A 46 11.37 8.54 3.77
N SER A 47 12.70 8.55 3.66
CA SER A 47 13.45 7.69 2.75
C SER A 47 13.39 6.22 3.17
N GLU A 48 13.48 5.93 4.47
CA GLU A 48 13.37 4.56 4.98
C GLU A 48 11.98 3.98 4.74
N GLU A 49 10.92 4.74 4.99
CA GLU A 49 9.55 4.30 4.74
C GLU A 49 9.30 4.02 3.25
N ARG A 50 9.81 4.87 2.35
CA ARG A 50 9.71 4.64 0.90
C ARG A 50 10.45 3.38 0.47
N THR A 51 11.64 3.14 1.01
CA THR A 51 12.41 1.93 0.72
C THR A 51 11.68 0.66 1.16
N LEU A 52 11.09 0.65 2.35
CA LEU A 52 10.29 -0.48 2.83
C LEU A 52 9.02 -0.68 1.99
N ALA A 53 8.33 0.40 1.63
CA ALA A 53 7.15 0.34 0.78
C ALA A 53 7.50 -0.20 -0.62
N LEU A 54 8.57 0.29 -1.24
CA LEU A 54 9.11 -0.23 -2.49
C LEU A 54 9.43 -1.73 -2.37
N ALA A 55 10.13 -2.13 -1.30
CA ALA A 55 10.50 -3.52 -1.06
C ALA A 55 9.27 -4.42 -0.92
N ALA A 56 8.19 -3.96 -0.28
CA ALA A 56 6.96 -4.72 -0.13
C ALA A 56 6.35 -5.11 -1.50
N HIS A 57 6.34 -4.18 -2.45
CA HIS A 57 5.81 -4.42 -3.80
C HIS A 57 6.75 -5.30 -4.64
N LEU A 58 8.07 -5.05 -4.61
CA LEU A 58 9.04 -5.83 -5.38
C LEU A 58 9.20 -7.26 -4.85
N LEU A 59 9.24 -7.46 -3.54
CA LEU A 59 9.28 -8.80 -2.94
C LEU A 59 8.02 -9.60 -3.28
N GLY A 60 6.89 -8.94 -3.45
CA GLY A 60 5.66 -9.58 -3.92
C GLY A 60 5.81 -10.27 -5.27
N ILE A 61 6.67 -9.78 -6.17
CA ILE A 61 6.94 -10.42 -7.46
C ILE A 61 7.67 -11.77 -7.29
N VAL A 62 8.67 -11.81 -6.39
CA VAL A 62 9.57 -12.96 -6.23
C VAL A 62 9.03 -13.97 -5.22
N THR A 63 8.48 -13.50 -4.11
CA THR A 63 8.08 -14.35 -2.96
C THR A 63 6.57 -14.40 -2.76
N SER A 64 5.79 -13.81 -3.70
CA SER A 64 4.33 -13.69 -3.59
C SER A 64 3.94 -12.96 -2.29
N PHE A 65 2.90 -13.40 -1.61
CA PHE A 65 2.41 -12.74 -0.40
C PHE A 65 3.40 -12.75 0.78
N VAL A 66 4.38 -13.67 0.82
CA VAL A 66 5.31 -13.83 1.96
C VAL A 66 6.18 -12.59 2.16
N GLY A 67 6.73 -12.02 1.07
CA GLY A 67 7.56 -10.80 1.15
C GLY A 67 6.78 -9.59 1.66
N ALA A 68 5.59 -9.38 1.14
CA ALA A 68 4.71 -8.29 1.59
C ALA A 68 4.29 -8.49 3.06
N LEU A 69 4.03 -9.73 3.48
CA LEU A 69 3.70 -10.08 4.87
C LEU A 69 4.86 -9.74 5.82
N VAL A 70 6.09 -10.11 5.46
CA VAL A 70 7.28 -9.82 6.28
C VAL A 70 7.46 -8.31 6.45
N ILE A 71 7.37 -7.55 5.36
CA ILE A 71 7.50 -6.08 5.44
C ILE A 71 6.37 -5.48 6.29
N TRP A 72 5.14 -5.95 6.13
CA TRP A 72 4.02 -5.50 6.95
C TRP A 72 4.24 -5.78 8.44
N LEU A 73 4.69 -7.00 8.81
CA LEU A 73 4.98 -7.37 10.20
C LEU A 73 6.09 -6.52 10.82
N ILE A 74 7.16 -6.26 10.06
CA ILE A 74 8.27 -5.41 10.51
C ILE A 74 7.82 -3.96 10.68
N SER A 75 6.99 -3.47 9.77
CA SER A 75 6.60 -2.05 9.75
C SER A 75 5.52 -1.71 10.77
N LYS A 76 4.56 -2.62 11.02
CA LYS A 76 3.38 -2.35 11.87
C LYS A 76 3.72 -2.10 13.33
N ASP A 77 4.75 -2.79 13.84
CA ASP A 77 5.19 -2.71 15.25
C ASP A 77 6.52 -1.95 15.39
N ALA A 78 6.95 -1.23 14.33
CA ALA A 78 8.22 -0.53 14.32
C ALA A 78 8.24 0.67 15.29
N SER A 79 9.39 0.85 15.94
CA SER A 79 9.71 2.06 16.71
C SER A 79 11.05 2.61 16.19
N PRO A 80 11.05 3.80 15.59
CA PRO A 80 9.94 4.73 15.34
C PRO A 80 8.87 4.19 14.37
N SER A 81 7.63 4.69 14.47
CA SER A 81 6.50 4.24 13.66
C SER A 81 6.70 4.49 12.16
N LYS A 82 6.20 3.56 11.32
CA LYS A 82 6.35 3.59 9.86
C LYS A 82 4.98 3.51 9.15
N PRO A 83 4.14 4.54 9.29
CA PRO A 83 2.75 4.48 8.84
C PRO A 83 2.62 4.31 7.33
N PHE A 84 3.45 4.99 6.53
CA PHE A 84 3.45 4.87 5.07
C PHE A 84 3.87 3.47 4.62
N ALA A 85 4.97 2.94 5.16
CA ALA A 85 5.45 1.60 4.82
C ALA A 85 4.43 0.52 5.24
N THR A 86 3.82 0.66 6.41
CA THR A 86 2.79 -0.26 6.90
C THR A 86 1.56 -0.29 6.00
N ASP A 87 1.09 0.89 5.57
CA ASP A 87 -0.07 1.01 4.69
C ASP A 87 0.22 0.41 3.31
N GLN A 88 1.38 0.70 2.71
CA GLN A 88 1.75 0.16 1.41
C GLN A 88 2.04 -1.35 1.45
N ALA A 89 2.65 -1.85 2.53
CA ALA A 89 2.88 -3.28 2.71
C ALA A 89 1.56 -4.06 2.88
N LYS A 90 0.58 -3.50 3.59
CA LYS A 90 -0.78 -4.05 3.71
C LYS A 90 -1.47 -4.14 2.35
N GLU A 91 -1.37 -3.08 1.56
CA GLU A 91 -1.93 -3.04 0.20
C GLU A 91 -1.28 -4.08 -0.71
N ALA A 92 0.06 -4.18 -0.68
CA ALA A 92 0.80 -5.19 -1.41
C ALA A 92 0.38 -6.61 -1.00
N LEU A 93 0.20 -6.87 0.30
CA LEU A 93 -0.22 -8.16 0.82
C LEU A 93 -1.63 -8.53 0.34
N ASN A 94 -2.59 -7.63 0.43
CA ASN A 94 -3.95 -7.84 -0.06
C ASN A 94 -3.98 -8.14 -1.56
N PHE A 95 -3.16 -7.44 -2.33
CA PHE A 95 -3.01 -7.68 -3.77
C PHE A 95 -2.39 -9.05 -4.06
N GLN A 96 -1.31 -9.43 -3.37
CA GLN A 96 -0.65 -10.72 -3.61
C GLN A 96 -1.55 -11.92 -3.25
N ILE A 97 -2.38 -11.81 -2.22
CA ILE A 97 -3.40 -12.82 -1.91
C ILE A 97 -4.43 -12.91 -3.06
N THR A 98 -4.85 -11.76 -3.60
CA THR A 98 -5.76 -11.72 -4.76
C THR A 98 -5.13 -12.38 -5.98
N VAL A 99 -3.86 -12.11 -6.27
CA VAL A 99 -3.11 -12.74 -7.36
C VAL A 99 -2.99 -14.25 -7.15
N LEU A 100 -2.74 -14.71 -5.92
CA LEU A 100 -2.70 -16.14 -5.60
C LEU A 100 -4.04 -16.82 -5.93
N ILE A 101 -5.15 -16.24 -5.51
CA ILE A 101 -6.50 -16.76 -5.80
C ILE A 101 -6.73 -16.79 -7.31
N ALA A 102 -6.39 -15.72 -8.03
CA ALA A 102 -6.53 -15.64 -9.48
C ALA A 102 -5.67 -16.68 -10.21
N THR A 103 -4.45 -16.92 -9.72
CA THR A 103 -3.55 -17.94 -10.28
C THR A 103 -4.12 -19.35 -10.09
N VAL A 104 -4.61 -19.67 -8.90
CA VAL A 104 -5.25 -20.97 -8.62
C VAL A 104 -6.45 -21.17 -9.54
N ALA A 105 -7.31 -20.17 -9.68
CA ALA A 105 -8.46 -20.22 -10.57
C ALA A 105 -8.03 -20.41 -12.03
N ALA A 106 -7.00 -19.69 -12.50
CA ALA A 106 -6.46 -19.84 -13.86
C ALA A 106 -5.92 -21.24 -14.13
N VAL A 107 -5.21 -21.85 -13.16
CA VAL A 107 -4.70 -23.21 -13.25
C VAL A 107 -5.86 -24.22 -13.32
N ILE A 108 -6.88 -24.09 -12.47
CA ILE A 108 -8.06 -24.97 -12.50
C ILE A 108 -8.75 -24.88 -13.87
N LEU A 109 -8.95 -23.67 -14.39
CA LEU A 109 -9.55 -23.48 -15.72
C LEU A 109 -8.71 -24.10 -16.84
N THR A 110 -7.38 -24.02 -16.73
CA THR A 110 -6.48 -24.70 -17.68
C THR A 110 -6.65 -26.20 -17.66
N ILE A 111 -6.75 -26.81 -16.49
CA ILE A 111 -6.94 -28.27 -16.33
C ILE A 111 -8.31 -28.68 -16.88
N VAL A 112 -9.38 -28.01 -16.47
CA VAL A 112 -10.76 -28.30 -16.88
C VAL A 112 -10.96 -28.17 -18.41
N SER A 113 -10.24 -27.21 -19.02
CA SER A 113 -10.28 -27.00 -20.48
C SER A 113 -9.37 -27.93 -21.28
N PHE A 114 -8.83 -28.99 -20.64
CA PHE A 114 -7.85 -29.89 -21.27
C PHE A 114 -6.64 -29.18 -21.86
N GLY A 115 -6.20 -28.09 -21.19
CA GLY A 115 -5.01 -27.31 -21.57
C GLY A 115 -5.29 -26.19 -22.59
N ILE A 116 -6.52 -26.05 -23.13
CA ILE A 116 -6.82 -24.97 -24.10
C ILE A 116 -6.51 -23.57 -23.52
N LEU A 117 -6.77 -23.37 -22.23
CA LEU A 117 -6.56 -22.09 -21.52
C LEU A 117 -5.17 -21.96 -20.84
N PHE A 118 -4.15 -22.65 -21.36
CA PHE A 118 -2.79 -22.68 -20.77
C PHE A 118 -2.14 -21.30 -20.61
N PHE A 119 -2.58 -20.31 -21.36
CA PHE A 119 -2.05 -18.95 -21.33
C PHE A 119 -2.55 -18.12 -20.14
N LEU A 120 -3.63 -18.51 -19.47
CA LEU A 120 -4.24 -17.75 -18.37
C LEU A 120 -3.29 -17.50 -17.18
N PRO A 121 -2.57 -18.50 -16.63
CA PRO A 121 -1.62 -18.26 -15.57
C PRO A 121 -0.52 -17.26 -15.96
N THR A 122 -0.07 -17.30 -17.21
CA THR A 122 0.92 -16.36 -17.73
C THR A 122 0.38 -14.93 -17.79
N LEU A 123 -0.89 -14.74 -18.20
CA LEU A 123 -1.52 -13.43 -18.19
C LEU A 123 -1.65 -12.87 -16.77
N VAL A 124 -2.05 -13.70 -15.80
CA VAL A 124 -2.09 -13.30 -14.38
C VAL A 124 -0.71 -12.88 -13.89
N TRP A 125 0.34 -13.62 -14.25
CA TRP A 125 1.71 -13.30 -13.87
C TRP A 125 2.20 -11.98 -14.48
N ILE A 126 1.94 -11.74 -15.77
CA ILE A 126 2.27 -10.47 -16.44
C ILE A 126 1.53 -9.30 -15.79
N ALA A 127 0.25 -9.45 -15.50
CA ALA A 127 -0.53 -8.42 -14.82
C ALA A 127 0.04 -8.12 -13.41
N ASN A 128 0.40 -9.16 -12.65
CA ASN A 128 1.07 -9.01 -11.37
C ASN A 128 2.38 -8.23 -11.50
N LEU A 129 3.24 -8.60 -12.45
CA LEU A 129 4.53 -7.94 -12.69
C LEU A 129 4.34 -6.44 -12.99
N VAL A 130 3.47 -6.10 -13.94
CA VAL A 130 3.22 -4.70 -14.33
C VAL A 130 2.68 -3.89 -13.16
N LEU A 131 1.68 -4.40 -12.45
CA LEU A 131 1.06 -3.67 -11.34
C LEU A 131 2.00 -3.52 -10.15
N CYS A 132 2.82 -4.52 -9.82
CA CYS A 132 3.84 -4.41 -8.78
C CYS A 132 4.92 -3.38 -9.13
N ILE A 133 5.37 -3.31 -10.38
CA ILE A 133 6.35 -2.29 -10.80
C ILE A 133 5.74 -0.89 -10.70
N LEU A 134 4.51 -0.69 -11.16
CA LEU A 134 3.82 0.60 -11.04
C LEU A 134 3.67 1.03 -9.58
N ALA A 135 3.27 0.09 -8.72
CA ALA A 135 3.17 0.33 -7.29
C ALA A 135 4.52 0.68 -6.66
N ALA A 136 5.58 -0.05 -7.01
CA ALA A 136 6.94 0.20 -6.53
C ALA A 136 7.44 1.59 -6.91
N VAL A 137 7.23 2.02 -8.16
CA VAL A 137 7.59 3.37 -8.63
C VAL A 137 6.83 4.45 -7.84
N LYS A 138 5.53 4.27 -7.64
CA LYS A 138 4.72 5.20 -6.85
C LYS A 138 5.17 5.26 -5.39
N ALA A 139 5.41 4.11 -4.76
CA ALA A 139 5.90 4.04 -3.40
C ALA A 139 7.28 4.71 -3.24
N ASN A 140 8.17 4.57 -4.20
CA ASN A 140 9.47 5.25 -4.21
C ASN A 140 9.34 6.78 -4.28
N ASN A 141 8.32 7.28 -4.96
CA ASN A 141 8.02 8.71 -5.01
C ASN A 141 7.31 9.21 -3.73
N GLY A 142 6.99 8.32 -2.79
CA GLY A 142 6.24 8.65 -1.57
C GLY A 142 4.74 8.80 -1.81
N GLU A 143 4.24 8.30 -2.93
CA GLU A 143 2.82 8.33 -3.27
C GLU A 143 2.13 7.04 -2.80
N HIS A 144 0.95 7.18 -2.18
CA HIS A 144 0.12 6.03 -1.86
C HIS A 144 -0.42 5.39 -3.14
N TYR A 145 -0.12 4.11 -3.34
CA TYR A 145 -0.68 3.32 -4.43
C TYR A 145 -1.79 2.41 -3.92
N ARG A 146 -2.85 2.26 -4.71
CA ARG A 146 -3.95 1.34 -4.46
C ARG A 146 -4.18 0.48 -5.69
N TYR A 147 -4.18 -0.82 -5.50
CA TYR A 147 -4.42 -1.75 -6.59
C TYR A 147 -5.90 -1.75 -6.98
N PRO A 148 -6.21 -1.71 -8.30
CA PRO A 148 -7.59 -1.65 -8.77
C PRO A 148 -8.41 -2.90 -8.43
N PHE A 149 -7.75 -4.04 -8.22
CA PHE A 149 -8.40 -5.34 -8.04
C PHE A 149 -7.98 -6.05 -6.74
N ALA A 150 -7.45 -5.35 -5.75
CA ALA A 150 -7.10 -5.96 -4.47
C ALA A 150 -8.34 -6.28 -3.63
N LEU A 151 -8.38 -7.48 -3.07
CA LEU A 151 -9.35 -7.86 -2.05
C LEU A 151 -8.86 -7.34 -0.68
N CYS A 152 -9.67 -6.53 -0.02
CA CYS A 152 -9.32 -5.97 1.30
C CYS A 152 -9.55 -7.01 2.40
N LEU A 153 -8.65 -7.97 2.50
CA LEU A 153 -8.70 -9.04 3.50
C LEU A 153 -8.09 -8.59 4.83
N ILE A 154 -7.04 -7.78 4.75
CA ILE A 154 -6.34 -7.24 5.90
C ILE A 154 -6.67 -5.75 6.00
N LYS A 155 -7.28 -5.34 7.12
CA LYS A 155 -7.74 -3.96 7.39
C LYS A 155 -6.78 -3.22 8.34
#